data_d1df277219823ffadb07285d11af70f8
#
_entry.id   d1df277219823ffadb07285d11af70f8
#
_cell.length_a   1.000
_cell.length_b   1.000
_cell.length_c   1.000
_cell.angle_alpha   90.00
_cell.angle_beta   90.00
_cell.angle_gamma   90.00
#
_symmetry.space_group_name_H-M   'P 1'
#
loop_
_entity.id
_entity.type
_entity.pdbx_description
1 polymer ?
#
loop_
_entity_poly.entity_id
_entity_poly.type
_entity_poly.pdbx_seq_one_letter_code
_entity_poly.pdbx_strand_id
1 'polypeptide(L)'
;MSVLKTIKKQYKRKMSKLRFLYSVNWTKTLYFNFKKFPFDVAKKLPVFFYGKVHFHTIEGQIEIKGPITRAMIGFGQRFEKAKKEKGIAEFWLEGQLVFNGPAHMGKDVLFYIGKEAYCEFGYMACLGSDVKLVCTERITLGDWAGIGYESQVIDTNSHPMINTLTGTLYPMSGAIAIGTHNAVSNRVSIMPFTRTPDFCVIASNSLCTKDYTDLGSNVLIGGVPAKLIKNNYSRDWDNEKELLKQYKIIKL
;
A
#
# COMPACT_ATOMS: atom_id res chain seq x y z
N MET A 1 -0.50 -40.63 13.86
CA MET A 1 -0.40 -39.20 14.29
C MET A 1 -1.34 -39.02 15.47
N SER A 2 -0.88 -38.60 16.65
CA SER A 2 -1.64 -38.63 17.92
C SER A 2 -2.85 -37.70 17.88
N VAL A 3 -4.02 -38.14 18.38
CA VAL A 3 -5.27 -37.40 18.58
C VAL A 3 -5.03 -36.04 19.22
N LEU A 4 -4.11 -35.99 20.20
CA LEU A 4 -3.65 -34.74 20.85
C LEU A 4 -3.06 -33.70 19.88
N LYS A 5 -2.33 -34.12 18.84
CA LYS A 5 -1.80 -33.19 17.83
C LYS A 5 -2.93 -32.58 16.97
N THR A 6 -3.96 -33.36 16.66
CA THR A 6 -5.13 -32.91 15.91
C THR A 6 -5.96 -31.92 16.74
N ILE A 7 -6.23 -32.19 18.02
CA ILE A 7 -6.94 -31.29 18.92
C ILE A 7 -6.18 -29.96 19.10
N LYS A 8 -4.86 -30.00 19.33
CA LYS A 8 -4.02 -28.79 19.42
C LYS A 8 -4.06 -27.98 18.13
N LYS A 9 -4.06 -28.61 16.95
CA LYS A 9 -4.15 -27.94 15.64
C LYS A 9 -5.50 -27.24 15.46
N GLN A 10 -6.61 -27.94 15.81
CA GLN A 10 -7.97 -27.36 15.75
C GLN A 10 -8.13 -26.19 16.73
N TYR A 11 -7.65 -26.33 17.97
CA TYR A 11 -7.66 -25.25 18.95
C TYR A 11 -6.87 -24.01 18.48
N LYS A 12 -5.64 -24.19 17.97
CA LYS A 12 -4.85 -23.10 17.42
C LYS A 12 -5.57 -22.40 16.25
N ARG A 13 -6.23 -23.16 15.38
CA ARG A 13 -7.01 -22.61 14.24
C ARG A 13 -8.22 -21.81 14.74
N LYS A 14 -8.95 -22.30 15.75
CA LYS A 14 -10.09 -21.59 16.36
C LYS A 14 -9.64 -20.28 17.03
N MET A 15 -8.55 -20.33 17.80
CA MET A 15 -7.98 -19.15 18.44
C MET A 15 -7.43 -18.12 17.45
N SER A 16 -6.84 -18.57 16.36
CA SER A 16 -6.40 -17.67 15.27
C SER A 16 -7.56 -16.93 14.64
N LYS A 17 -8.67 -17.63 14.35
CA LYS A 17 -9.90 -17.00 13.82
C LYS A 17 -10.49 -15.99 14.80
N LEU A 18 -10.55 -16.30 16.08
CA LEU A 18 -11.04 -15.38 17.10
C LEU A 18 -10.15 -14.13 17.18
N ARG A 19 -8.82 -14.29 17.26
CA ARG A 19 -7.88 -13.15 17.26
C ARG A 19 -8.05 -12.28 16.04
N PHE A 20 -8.28 -12.87 14.87
CA PHE A 20 -8.56 -12.14 13.65
C PHE A 20 -9.85 -11.32 13.79
N LEU A 21 -10.95 -11.92 14.22
CA LEU A 21 -12.23 -11.23 14.42
C LEU A 21 -12.11 -10.05 15.40
N TYR A 22 -11.33 -10.21 16.48
CA TYR A 22 -11.05 -9.14 17.44
C TYR A 22 -10.11 -8.05 16.91
N SER A 23 -9.30 -8.33 15.90
CA SER A 23 -8.43 -7.32 15.28
C SER A 23 -9.17 -6.39 14.33
N VAL A 24 -10.35 -6.79 13.86
CA VAL A 24 -11.18 -6.01 12.94
C VAL A 24 -11.89 -4.88 13.69
N ASN A 25 -11.74 -3.67 13.19
CA ASN A 25 -12.56 -2.53 13.61
C ASN A 25 -13.91 -2.60 12.89
N TRP A 26 -14.85 -3.35 13.49
CA TRP A 26 -16.16 -3.63 12.86
C TRP A 26 -16.96 -2.38 12.60
N THR A 27 -16.94 -1.40 13.50
CA THR A 27 -17.65 -0.13 13.32
C THR A 27 -17.18 0.59 12.06
N LYS A 28 -15.86 0.77 11.90
CA LYS A 28 -15.29 1.42 10.73
C LYS A 28 -15.47 0.58 9.46
N THR A 29 -15.34 -0.73 9.57
CA THR A 29 -15.52 -1.67 8.45
C THR A 29 -16.95 -1.61 7.91
N LEU A 30 -17.95 -1.74 8.76
CA LEU A 30 -19.36 -1.68 8.34
C LEU A 30 -19.69 -0.28 7.81
N TYR A 31 -19.39 0.76 8.57
CA TYR A 31 -19.68 2.14 8.17
C TYR A 31 -19.10 2.45 6.78
N PHE A 32 -17.81 2.15 6.54
CA PHE A 32 -17.17 2.44 5.27
C PHE A 32 -17.81 1.68 4.11
N ASN A 33 -18.02 0.37 4.24
CA ASN A 33 -18.56 -0.42 3.14
C ASN A 33 -19.98 0.02 2.78
N PHE A 34 -20.86 0.27 3.76
CA PHE A 34 -22.24 0.69 3.49
C PHE A 34 -22.36 2.16 3.07
N LYS A 35 -21.41 3.02 3.44
CA LYS A 35 -21.34 4.41 2.95
C LYS A 35 -20.84 4.49 1.51
N LYS A 36 -19.86 3.62 1.12
CA LYS A 36 -19.10 3.77 -0.12
C LYS A 36 -19.56 2.88 -1.27
N PHE A 37 -20.27 1.80 -0.99
CA PHE A 37 -20.66 0.84 -2.02
C PHE A 37 -22.19 0.62 -2.06
N PRO A 38 -22.75 0.29 -3.24
CA PRO A 38 -24.12 -0.22 -3.34
C PRO A 38 -24.30 -1.46 -2.46
N PHE A 39 -25.52 -1.69 -1.99
CA PHE A 39 -25.83 -2.77 -1.02
C PHE A 39 -25.28 -4.14 -1.44
N ASP A 40 -25.40 -4.49 -2.74
CA ASP A 40 -24.94 -5.78 -3.26
C ASP A 40 -23.41 -5.99 -3.17
N VAL A 41 -22.64 -4.94 -3.18
CA VAL A 41 -21.21 -4.93 -2.92
C VAL A 41 -20.93 -4.83 -1.43
N ALA A 42 -21.58 -3.89 -0.75
CA ALA A 42 -21.39 -3.60 0.67
C ALA A 42 -21.62 -4.84 1.56
N LYS A 43 -22.64 -5.66 1.29
CA LYS A 43 -22.95 -6.89 2.03
C LYS A 43 -21.83 -7.94 1.96
N LYS A 44 -20.96 -7.90 0.93
CA LYS A 44 -19.79 -8.76 0.80
C LYS A 44 -18.61 -8.26 1.67
N LEU A 45 -18.67 -7.03 2.16
CA LEU A 45 -17.62 -6.40 2.97
C LEU A 45 -16.23 -6.51 2.32
N PRO A 46 -16.00 -5.91 1.14
CA PRO A 46 -14.71 -6.00 0.47
C PRO A 46 -13.58 -5.30 1.21
N VAL A 47 -13.85 -4.23 1.95
CA VAL A 47 -12.84 -3.42 2.65
C VAL A 47 -12.90 -3.66 4.15
N PHE A 48 -11.78 -4.05 4.75
CA PHE A 48 -11.65 -4.24 6.19
C PHE A 48 -10.66 -3.24 6.79
N PHE A 49 -11.04 -2.71 7.95
CA PHE A 49 -10.16 -1.88 8.79
C PHE A 49 -9.77 -2.66 10.04
N TYR A 50 -8.49 -2.62 10.39
CA TYR A 50 -7.93 -3.33 11.54
C TYR A 50 -7.35 -2.34 12.53
N GLY A 51 -7.53 -2.62 13.84
CA GLY A 51 -6.97 -1.80 14.90
C GLY A 51 -7.60 -0.39 14.97
N LYS A 52 -6.78 0.58 15.37
CA LYS A 52 -7.20 1.98 15.51
C LYS A 52 -7.05 2.72 14.19
N VAL A 53 -8.16 3.23 13.66
CA VAL A 53 -8.20 4.02 12.41
C VAL A 53 -9.02 5.28 12.65
N HIS A 54 -8.48 6.42 12.28
CA HIS A 54 -9.20 7.69 12.25
C HIS A 54 -9.58 8.04 10.81
N PHE A 55 -10.87 8.26 10.55
CA PHE A 55 -11.36 8.82 9.28
C PHE A 55 -11.48 10.33 9.44
N HIS A 56 -10.66 11.09 8.73
CA HIS A 56 -10.80 12.54 8.64
C HIS A 56 -11.94 12.88 7.68
N THR A 57 -11.91 12.30 6.49
CA THR A 57 -12.98 12.34 5.50
C THR A 57 -12.99 11.09 4.65
N ILE A 58 -14.15 10.72 4.12
CA ILE A 58 -14.33 9.63 3.17
C ILE A 58 -15.30 10.05 2.05
N GLU A 59 -15.32 11.33 1.69
CA GLU A 59 -16.27 11.83 0.68
C GLU A 59 -15.86 11.50 -0.76
N GLY A 60 -14.57 11.23 -1.02
CA GLY A 60 -14.06 10.84 -2.33
C GLY A 60 -14.64 9.53 -2.87
N GLN A 61 -14.23 9.14 -4.04
CA GLN A 61 -14.72 7.96 -4.74
C GLN A 61 -13.79 6.76 -4.50
N ILE A 62 -14.37 5.57 -4.45
CA ILE A 62 -13.62 4.30 -4.42
C ILE A 62 -14.20 3.35 -5.47
N GLU A 63 -13.31 2.77 -6.26
CA GLU A 63 -13.64 1.77 -7.26
C GLU A 63 -12.83 0.49 -7.00
N ILE A 64 -13.48 -0.67 -7.12
CA ILE A 64 -12.82 -1.97 -7.10
C ILE A 64 -13.11 -2.65 -8.42
N LYS A 65 -12.06 -2.86 -9.22
CA LYS A 65 -12.16 -3.56 -10.49
C LYS A 65 -12.04 -5.08 -10.28
N GLY A 66 -12.85 -5.83 -11.02
CA GLY A 66 -12.87 -7.29 -10.98
C GLY A 66 -13.77 -7.91 -9.91
N PRO A 67 -13.61 -9.21 -9.63
CA PRO A 67 -14.47 -9.94 -8.71
C PRO A 67 -14.37 -9.46 -7.27
N ILE A 68 -15.51 -9.10 -6.68
CA ILE A 68 -15.58 -8.62 -5.29
C ILE A 68 -15.62 -9.81 -4.33
N THR A 69 -14.61 -9.90 -3.47
CA THR A 69 -14.53 -10.89 -2.40
C THR A 69 -14.40 -10.24 -1.03
N ARG A 70 -14.79 -10.97 0.00
CA ARG A 70 -14.73 -10.47 1.38
C ARG A 70 -13.29 -10.21 1.81
N ALA A 71 -13.06 -9.07 2.48
CA ALA A 71 -11.77 -8.66 3.04
C ALA A 71 -10.62 -8.64 2.01
N MET A 72 -10.94 -8.40 0.73
CA MET A 72 -9.91 -8.32 -0.31
C MET A 72 -9.03 -7.08 -0.19
N ILE A 73 -9.52 -6.03 0.46
CA ILE A 73 -8.77 -4.82 0.76
C ILE A 73 -8.68 -4.68 2.27
N GLY A 74 -7.47 -4.55 2.79
CA GLY A 74 -7.22 -4.44 4.22
C GLY A 74 -6.42 -3.20 4.60
N PHE A 75 -6.92 -2.39 5.55
CA PHE A 75 -6.21 -1.26 6.14
C PHE A 75 -5.88 -1.54 7.60
N GLY A 76 -4.63 -1.32 7.99
CA GLY A 76 -4.17 -1.53 9.36
C GLY A 76 -3.79 -2.97 9.69
N GLN A 77 -3.52 -3.80 8.67
CA GLN A 77 -3.09 -5.17 8.86
C GLN A 77 -1.66 -5.26 9.41
N ARG A 78 -1.46 -6.25 10.26
CA ARG A 78 -0.13 -6.54 10.82
C ARG A 78 0.61 -7.51 9.90
N PHE A 79 1.68 -7.04 9.26
CA PHE A 79 2.58 -7.88 8.46
C PHE A 79 3.91 -8.14 9.17
N GLU A 80 4.50 -7.09 9.72
CA GLU A 80 5.80 -7.18 10.37
C GLU A 80 5.68 -7.81 11.75
N LYS A 81 6.51 -8.83 12.02
CA LYS A 81 6.45 -9.60 13.28
C LYS A 81 6.82 -8.77 14.51
N ALA A 82 7.73 -7.82 14.35
CA ALA A 82 8.34 -7.09 15.47
C ALA A 82 7.56 -5.83 15.89
N LYS A 83 6.59 -5.37 15.09
CA LYS A 83 5.94 -4.09 15.34
C LYS A 83 4.84 -4.20 16.39
N LYS A 84 4.95 -3.41 17.46
CA LYS A 84 3.86 -3.12 18.38
C LYS A 84 3.03 -1.95 17.86
N GLU A 85 1.73 -1.92 18.17
CA GLU A 85 0.90 -0.75 17.91
C GLU A 85 1.46 0.46 18.65
N LYS A 86 1.68 1.55 17.93
CA LYS A 86 2.16 2.81 18.50
C LYS A 86 1.28 4.00 18.13
N GLY A 87 0.47 3.88 17.09
CA GLY A 87 -0.27 4.98 16.53
C GLY A 87 -1.73 4.67 16.18
N ILE A 88 -2.32 5.62 15.52
CA ILE A 88 -3.64 5.55 14.91
C ILE A 88 -3.41 5.70 13.41
N ALA A 89 -3.89 4.76 12.60
CA ALA A 89 -3.86 4.94 11.15
C ALA A 89 -4.79 6.10 10.78
N GLU A 90 -4.32 6.96 9.89
CA GLU A 90 -5.07 8.13 9.46
C GLU A 90 -5.53 7.96 8.02
N PHE A 91 -6.79 8.29 7.75
CA PHE A 91 -7.40 8.03 6.46
C PHE A 91 -8.20 9.26 5.98
N TRP A 92 -7.72 9.85 4.87
CA TRP A 92 -8.40 10.88 4.09
C TRP A 92 -8.70 10.36 2.70
N LEU A 93 -9.94 10.42 2.27
CA LEU A 93 -10.36 10.11 0.92
C LEU A 93 -11.30 11.20 0.41
N GLU A 94 -10.76 12.10 -0.39
CA GLU A 94 -11.51 13.18 -1.04
C GLU A 94 -11.55 13.01 -2.55
N GLY A 95 -10.48 12.49 -3.17
CA GLY A 95 -10.35 12.21 -4.60
C GLY A 95 -10.80 10.80 -4.99
N GLN A 96 -10.13 10.25 -5.98
CA GLN A 96 -10.43 8.93 -6.54
C GLN A 96 -9.41 7.88 -6.12
N LEU A 97 -9.89 6.77 -5.56
CA LEU A 97 -9.10 5.61 -5.16
C LEU A 97 -9.57 4.37 -5.91
N VAL A 98 -8.67 3.75 -6.67
CA VAL A 98 -8.95 2.59 -7.51
C VAL A 98 -8.14 1.39 -7.06
N PHE A 99 -8.77 0.23 -6.96
CA PHE A 99 -8.12 -1.06 -6.70
C PHE A 99 -8.37 -2.02 -7.87
N ASN A 100 -7.30 -2.52 -8.48
CA ASN A 100 -7.38 -3.50 -9.57
C ASN A 100 -7.44 -4.94 -9.04
N GLY A 101 -7.69 -5.11 -7.75
CA GLY A 101 -7.79 -6.40 -7.08
C GLY A 101 -7.51 -6.31 -5.59
N PRO A 102 -7.14 -7.43 -4.94
CA PRO A 102 -6.73 -7.43 -3.54
C PRO A 102 -5.56 -6.50 -3.28
N ALA A 103 -5.64 -5.75 -2.16
CA ALA A 103 -4.59 -4.83 -1.73
C ALA A 103 -4.54 -4.74 -0.20
N HIS A 104 -3.36 -4.51 0.36
CA HIS A 104 -3.21 -4.46 1.80
C HIS A 104 -2.30 -3.33 2.24
N MET A 105 -2.74 -2.61 3.25
CA MET A 105 -2.02 -1.54 3.93
C MET A 105 -1.73 -1.94 5.37
N GLY A 106 -0.48 -1.77 5.77
CA GLY A 106 0.01 -2.09 7.10
C GLY A 106 -0.56 -1.20 8.20
N LYS A 107 -0.03 -1.34 9.43
CA LYS A 107 -0.44 -0.55 10.58
C LYS A 107 0.07 0.87 10.53
N ASP A 108 -0.66 1.75 11.22
CA ASP A 108 -0.23 3.13 11.50
C ASP A 108 0.10 3.92 10.21
N VAL A 109 -0.56 3.58 9.10
CA VAL A 109 -0.37 4.28 7.82
C VAL A 109 -1.03 5.65 7.85
N LEU A 110 -0.36 6.65 7.26
CA LEU A 110 -0.98 7.89 6.83
C LEU A 110 -1.43 7.71 5.38
N PHE A 111 -2.73 7.78 5.13
CA PHE A 111 -3.30 7.59 3.81
C PHE A 111 -4.13 8.81 3.42
N TYR A 112 -3.57 9.64 2.54
CA TYR A 112 -4.19 10.88 2.10
C TYR A 112 -4.38 10.89 0.58
N ILE A 113 -5.62 11.05 0.14
CA ILE A 113 -6.00 11.25 -1.26
C ILE A 113 -6.76 12.57 -1.36
N GLY A 114 -6.11 13.58 -1.90
CA GLY A 114 -6.67 14.94 -2.05
C GLY A 114 -7.80 15.01 -3.08
N LYS A 115 -8.54 16.11 -3.08
CA LYS A 115 -9.80 16.28 -3.81
C LYS A 115 -9.71 16.00 -5.31
N GLU A 116 -8.66 16.46 -5.98
CA GLU A 116 -8.45 16.29 -7.42
C GLU A 116 -7.50 15.11 -7.73
N ALA A 117 -7.10 14.36 -6.70
CA ALA A 117 -6.10 13.32 -6.83
C ALA A 117 -6.68 11.99 -7.31
N TYR A 118 -5.83 11.25 -8.02
CA TYR A 118 -6.09 9.89 -8.47
C TYR A 118 -5.05 8.94 -7.90
N CYS A 119 -5.48 7.95 -7.14
CA CYS A 119 -4.61 6.92 -6.58
C CYS A 119 -5.06 5.53 -7.03
N GLU A 120 -4.14 4.73 -7.59
CA GLU A 120 -4.45 3.40 -8.10
C GLU A 120 -3.50 2.35 -7.54
N PHE A 121 -4.09 1.25 -7.06
CA PHE A 121 -3.41 0.05 -6.59
C PHE A 121 -3.63 -1.09 -7.56
N GLY A 122 -2.56 -1.61 -8.13
CA GLY A 122 -2.54 -2.83 -8.92
C GLY A 122 -2.91 -4.07 -8.09
N TYR A 123 -3.09 -5.19 -8.77
CA TYR A 123 -3.41 -6.47 -8.14
C TYR A 123 -2.32 -6.84 -7.13
N MET A 124 -2.71 -7.15 -5.90
CA MET A 124 -1.80 -7.50 -4.79
C MET A 124 -0.76 -6.42 -4.43
N ALA A 125 -0.96 -5.18 -4.84
CA ALA A 125 -0.13 -4.08 -4.36
C ALA A 125 -0.30 -3.89 -2.85
N CYS A 126 0.76 -3.50 -2.16
CA CYS A 126 0.71 -3.36 -0.71
C CYS A 126 1.61 -2.24 -0.16
N LEU A 127 1.19 -1.71 0.98
CA LEU A 127 1.97 -0.81 1.81
C LEU A 127 2.34 -1.51 3.11
N GLY A 128 3.58 -1.40 3.55
CA GLY A 128 4.03 -1.82 4.88
C GLY A 128 3.47 -0.93 5.98
N SER A 129 3.81 -1.24 7.24
CA SER A 129 3.40 -0.41 8.38
C SER A 129 4.15 0.93 8.39
N ASP A 130 3.55 1.97 8.98
CA ASP A 130 4.08 3.34 9.03
C ASP A 130 4.39 3.97 7.66
N VAL A 131 3.81 3.46 6.59
CA VAL A 131 3.95 4.10 5.29
C VAL A 131 3.10 5.37 5.25
N LYS A 132 3.69 6.45 4.73
CA LYS A 132 2.98 7.68 4.39
C LYS A 132 2.71 7.68 2.89
N LEU A 133 1.43 7.64 2.52
CA LEU A 133 0.99 7.84 1.15
C LEU A 133 0.22 9.14 1.09
N VAL A 134 0.78 10.12 0.39
CA VAL A 134 0.17 11.44 0.18
C VAL A 134 0.05 11.66 -1.32
N CYS A 135 -1.18 11.60 -1.80
CA CYS A 135 -1.54 11.78 -3.20
C CYS A 135 -2.33 13.06 -3.37
N THR A 136 -1.76 14.03 -4.05
CA THR A 136 -2.39 15.32 -4.37
C THR A 136 -2.66 15.49 -5.86
N GLU A 137 -1.98 14.71 -6.70
CA GLU A 137 -2.14 14.68 -8.15
C GLU A 137 -2.39 13.25 -8.63
N ARG A 138 -1.34 12.42 -8.68
CA ARG A 138 -1.48 11.04 -9.16
C ARG A 138 -0.41 10.12 -8.59
N ILE A 139 -0.85 9.01 -7.98
CA ILE A 139 0.03 7.90 -7.59
C ILE A 139 -0.54 6.60 -8.16
N THR A 140 0.29 5.85 -8.90
CA THR A 140 -0.06 4.53 -9.39
C THR A 140 0.95 3.49 -8.91
N LEU A 141 0.46 2.41 -8.36
CA LEU A 141 1.25 1.24 -7.96
C LEU A 141 0.87 0.08 -8.87
N GLY A 142 1.84 -0.47 -9.61
CA GLY A 142 1.64 -1.63 -10.48
C GLY A 142 1.28 -2.90 -9.72
N ASP A 143 0.94 -3.95 -10.45
CA ASP A 143 0.61 -5.25 -9.86
C ASP A 143 1.78 -5.79 -9.03
N TRP A 144 1.49 -6.34 -7.85
CA TRP A 144 2.50 -6.86 -6.92
C TRP A 144 3.53 -5.84 -6.41
N ALA A 145 3.34 -4.54 -6.66
CA ALA A 145 4.19 -3.52 -6.08
C ALA A 145 4.07 -3.52 -4.56
N GLY A 146 5.19 -3.68 -3.88
CA GLY A 146 5.25 -3.70 -2.42
C GLY A 146 6.10 -2.56 -1.88
N ILE A 147 5.50 -1.67 -1.10
CA ILE A 147 6.20 -0.57 -0.43
C ILE A 147 6.54 -1.02 1.00
N GLY A 148 7.84 -1.07 1.32
CA GLY A 148 8.32 -1.49 2.63
C GLY A 148 7.92 -0.52 3.76
N TYR A 149 7.98 -1.00 5.00
CA TYR A 149 7.58 -0.25 6.19
C TYR A 149 8.44 1.02 6.41
N GLU A 150 7.86 2.02 7.08
CA GLU A 150 8.50 3.33 7.34
C GLU A 150 8.90 4.10 6.07
N SER A 151 8.37 3.74 4.91
CA SER A 151 8.60 4.45 3.65
C SER A 151 7.56 5.54 3.43
N GLN A 152 7.86 6.45 2.52
CA GLN A 152 6.92 7.49 2.11
C GLN A 152 6.80 7.54 0.58
N VAL A 153 5.57 7.75 0.10
CA VAL A 153 5.22 7.98 -1.30
C VAL A 153 4.43 9.27 -1.34
N ILE A 154 5.05 10.35 -1.77
CA ILE A 154 4.51 11.71 -1.67
C ILE A 154 4.70 12.40 -3.01
N ASP A 155 3.61 12.75 -3.68
CA ASP A 155 3.62 13.35 -5.01
C ASP A 155 3.64 14.89 -5.00
N THR A 156 3.91 15.49 -3.86
CA THR A 156 3.92 16.96 -3.71
C THR A 156 5.07 17.44 -2.82
N ASN A 157 5.57 18.63 -3.10
CA ASN A 157 6.46 19.37 -2.21
C ASN A 157 5.71 20.19 -1.15
N SER A 158 4.37 20.21 -1.22
CA SER A 158 3.48 21.00 -0.34
C SER A 158 3.67 22.53 -0.39
N HIS A 159 4.80 22.99 -0.90
CA HIS A 159 5.14 24.42 -1.00
C HIS A 159 5.64 24.74 -2.40
N PRO A 160 5.29 25.93 -2.94
CA PRO A 160 5.83 26.37 -4.22
C PRO A 160 7.33 26.62 -4.12
N MET A 161 8.10 26.06 -5.06
CA MET A 161 9.53 26.28 -5.20
C MET A 161 9.80 27.19 -6.37
N ILE A 162 10.82 28.04 -6.26
CA ILE A 162 11.18 29.03 -7.27
C ILE A 162 12.65 28.92 -7.66
N ASN A 163 12.94 29.06 -8.93
CA ASN A 163 14.30 29.33 -9.39
C ASN A 163 14.67 30.78 -9.06
N THR A 164 15.58 30.98 -8.14
CA THR A 164 15.94 32.32 -7.62
C THR A 164 16.68 33.20 -8.63
N LEU A 165 17.20 32.62 -9.73
CA LEU A 165 17.85 33.38 -10.79
C LEU A 165 16.86 33.83 -11.87
N THR A 166 15.89 33.01 -12.21
CA THR A 166 14.94 33.26 -13.33
C THR A 166 13.57 33.70 -12.84
N GLY A 167 13.24 33.53 -11.57
CA GLY A 167 11.90 33.75 -11.03
C GLY A 167 10.88 32.68 -11.47
N THR A 168 11.29 31.62 -12.15
CA THR A 168 10.40 30.56 -12.63
C THR A 168 9.95 29.66 -11.50
N LEU A 169 8.63 29.44 -11.35
CA LEU A 169 8.08 28.49 -10.40
C LEU A 169 8.26 27.05 -10.89
N TYR A 170 8.72 26.17 -10.02
CA TYR A 170 8.72 24.73 -10.26
C TYR A 170 7.33 24.14 -9.98
N PRO A 171 6.93 23.06 -10.67
CA PRO A 171 5.72 22.31 -10.33
C PRO A 171 5.74 21.86 -8.86
N MET A 172 4.66 22.12 -8.14
CA MET A 172 4.55 21.75 -6.73
C MET A 172 4.30 20.25 -6.55
N SER A 173 3.58 19.65 -7.48
CA SER A 173 3.24 18.22 -7.49
C SER A 173 3.73 17.57 -8.79
N GLY A 174 3.85 16.24 -8.79
CA GLY A 174 4.22 15.48 -9.96
C GLY A 174 3.90 14.00 -9.80
N ALA A 175 3.26 13.44 -10.81
CA ALA A 175 2.78 12.06 -10.81
C ALA A 175 3.89 11.05 -10.45
N ILE A 176 3.53 10.07 -9.62
CA ILE A 176 4.38 8.93 -9.26
C ILE A 176 3.81 7.67 -9.91
N ALA A 177 4.67 6.88 -10.57
CA ALA A 177 4.31 5.60 -11.17
C ALA A 177 5.31 4.52 -10.76
N ILE A 178 4.88 3.59 -9.92
CA ILE A 178 5.66 2.44 -9.51
C ILE A 178 5.29 1.25 -10.38
N GLY A 179 6.27 0.66 -11.07
CA GLY A 179 6.08 -0.45 -11.99
C GLY A 179 5.58 -1.73 -11.32
N THR A 180 5.21 -2.68 -12.15
CA THR A 180 4.75 -4.01 -11.75
C THR A 180 5.88 -4.81 -11.08
N HIS A 181 5.56 -5.62 -10.08
CA HIS A 181 6.54 -6.43 -9.35
C HIS A 181 7.71 -5.63 -8.75
N ASN A 182 7.44 -4.41 -8.31
CA ASN A 182 8.45 -3.62 -7.62
C ASN A 182 8.56 -4.03 -6.14
N ALA A 183 9.79 -4.23 -5.69
CA ALA A 183 10.10 -4.52 -4.30
C ALA A 183 10.82 -3.33 -3.66
N VAL A 184 10.05 -2.42 -3.08
CA VAL A 184 10.60 -1.27 -2.36
C VAL A 184 10.93 -1.68 -0.93
N SER A 185 12.20 -1.57 -0.54
CA SER A 185 12.63 -1.89 0.82
C SER A 185 12.10 -0.86 1.83
N ASN A 186 12.48 -0.98 3.08
CA ASN A 186 12.02 -0.08 4.14
C ASN A 186 12.72 1.29 4.13
N ARG A 187 12.05 2.32 4.66
CA ARG A 187 12.56 3.70 4.80
C ARG A 187 13.01 4.31 3.48
N VAL A 188 12.27 4.06 2.43
CA VAL A 188 12.49 4.67 1.11
C VAL A 188 11.61 5.90 0.98
N SER A 189 12.18 7.00 0.45
CA SER A 189 11.45 8.20 0.08
C SER A 189 11.22 8.21 -1.44
N ILE A 190 9.96 8.13 -1.86
CA ILE A 190 9.51 8.22 -3.24
C ILE A 190 8.82 9.57 -3.39
N MET A 191 9.45 10.48 -4.14
CA MET A 191 9.09 11.88 -4.25
C MET A 191 8.47 12.20 -5.63
N PRO A 192 7.93 13.42 -5.85
CA PRO A 192 7.30 13.81 -7.11
C PRO A 192 8.12 13.43 -8.35
N PHE A 193 7.43 13.08 -9.43
CA PHE A 193 7.99 12.69 -10.74
C PHE A 193 8.74 11.36 -10.76
N THR A 194 8.70 10.58 -9.67
CA THR A 194 9.33 9.26 -9.65
C THR A 194 8.55 8.26 -10.50
N ARG A 195 9.24 7.65 -11.44
CA ARG A 195 8.75 6.50 -12.21
C ARG A 195 9.77 5.36 -12.12
N THR A 196 9.30 4.16 -11.92
CA THR A 196 10.18 2.98 -11.86
C THR A 196 9.79 1.96 -12.93
N PRO A 197 10.76 1.24 -13.52
CA PRO A 197 10.45 0.15 -14.44
C PRO A 197 9.85 -1.04 -13.70
N ASP A 198 9.31 -2.00 -14.45
CA ASP A 198 8.85 -3.27 -13.88
C ASP A 198 10.02 -4.07 -13.28
N PHE A 199 9.71 -4.89 -12.27
CA PHE A 199 10.68 -5.74 -11.56
C PHE A 199 11.86 -4.94 -10.95
N CYS A 200 11.63 -3.70 -10.55
CA CYS A 200 12.63 -2.88 -9.88
C CYS A 200 12.69 -3.20 -8.39
N VAL A 201 13.90 -3.35 -7.86
CA VAL A 201 14.17 -3.41 -6.43
C VAL A 201 14.75 -2.08 -5.99
N ILE A 202 14.21 -1.49 -4.91
CA ILE A 202 14.74 -0.25 -4.33
C ILE A 202 15.33 -0.57 -2.96
N ALA A 203 16.61 -0.27 -2.80
CA ALA A 203 17.33 -0.52 -1.54
C ALA A 203 16.82 0.36 -0.40
N SER A 204 16.97 -0.12 0.84
CA SER A 204 16.57 0.63 2.04
C SER A 204 17.26 1.99 2.14
N ASN A 205 16.60 2.96 2.77
CA ASN A 205 17.10 4.33 2.98
C ASN A 205 17.44 5.09 1.68
N SER A 206 16.73 4.82 0.60
CA SER A 206 16.95 5.46 -0.70
C SER A 206 16.00 6.64 -0.91
N LEU A 207 16.44 7.60 -1.74
CA LEU A 207 15.66 8.74 -2.19
C LEU A 207 15.46 8.68 -3.71
N CYS A 208 14.22 8.43 -4.14
CA CYS A 208 13.81 8.41 -5.54
C CYS A 208 13.12 9.73 -5.92
N THR A 209 13.63 10.42 -6.94
CA THR A 209 13.19 11.78 -7.32
C THR A 209 13.10 12.00 -8.83
N LYS A 210 13.15 10.94 -9.63
CA LYS A 210 13.16 11.07 -11.10
C LYS A 210 12.56 9.84 -11.79
N ASP A 211 12.49 9.89 -13.09
CA ASP A 211 12.18 8.74 -13.95
C ASP A 211 13.40 7.80 -14.02
N TYR A 212 13.18 6.52 -13.73
CA TYR A 212 14.16 5.44 -13.79
C TYR A 212 13.80 4.40 -14.87
N THR A 213 12.76 4.65 -15.69
CA THR A 213 12.27 3.66 -16.66
C THR A 213 13.29 3.32 -17.76
N ASP A 214 14.19 4.26 -18.06
CA ASP A 214 15.29 4.06 -19.02
C ASP A 214 16.32 3.00 -18.59
N LEU A 215 16.32 2.62 -17.30
CA LEU A 215 17.20 1.56 -16.80
C LEU A 215 16.76 0.16 -17.25
N GLY A 216 15.54 0.02 -17.80
CA GLY A 216 14.95 -1.27 -18.10
C GLY A 216 14.52 -2.05 -16.86
N SER A 217 14.01 -3.26 -17.06
CA SER A 217 13.50 -4.12 -15.97
C SER A 217 14.61 -4.90 -15.26
N ASN A 218 14.28 -5.51 -14.11
CA ASN A 218 15.18 -6.33 -13.29
C ASN A 218 16.43 -5.58 -12.83
N VAL A 219 16.22 -4.44 -12.21
CA VAL A 219 17.29 -3.56 -11.71
C VAL A 219 17.19 -3.35 -10.21
N LEU A 220 18.34 -3.22 -9.56
CA LEU A 220 18.46 -2.71 -8.20
C LEU A 220 18.92 -1.25 -8.26
N ILE A 221 18.13 -0.36 -7.69
CA ILE A 221 18.50 1.06 -7.48
C ILE A 221 18.59 1.37 -6.00
N GLY A 222 19.35 2.40 -5.64
CA GLY A 222 19.47 2.82 -4.25
C GLY A 222 20.41 3.99 -4.04
N GLY A 223 20.41 4.53 -2.83
CA GLY A 223 21.21 5.68 -2.42
C GLY A 223 20.42 6.98 -2.32
N VAL A 224 21.11 8.09 -2.00
CA VAL A 224 20.54 9.44 -1.81
C VAL A 224 21.35 10.45 -2.64
N PRO A 225 20.90 10.83 -3.86
CA PRO A 225 19.73 10.30 -4.59
C PRO A 225 19.97 8.88 -5.12
N ALA A 226 18.88 8.14 -5.41
CA ALA A 226 18.96 6.78 -5.90
C ALA A 226 19.59 6.71 -7.31
N LYS A 227 20.46 5.72 -7.50
CA LYS A 227 21.14 5.41 -8.76
C LYS A 227 21.11 3.90 -9.00
N LEU A 228 21.40 3.47 -10.22
CA LEU A 228 21.57 2.06 -10.54
C LEU A 228 22.72 1.47 -9.72
N ILE A 229 22.44 0.36 -9.03
CA ILE A 229 23.43 -0.43 -8.28
C ILE A 229 23.76 -1.71 -9.03
N LYS A 230 22.74 -2.39 -9.58
CA LYS A 230 22.92 -3.69 -10.23
C LYS A 230 21.86 -3.95 -11.30
N ASN A 231 22.27 -4.50 -12.42
CA ASN A 231 21.40 -5.07 -13.46
C ASN A 231 21.14 -6.56 -13.19
N ASN A 232 20.12 -7.11 -13.84
CA ASN A 232 19.73 -8.52 -13.73
C ASN A 232 19.50 -8.93 -12.26
N TYR A 233 18.78 -8.10 -11.51
CA TYR A 233 18.49 -8.30 -10.11
C TYR A 233 16.99 -8.09 -9.85
N SER A 234 16.35 -9.12 -9.34
CA SER A 234 14.93 -9.08 -9.00
C SER A 234 14.65 -9.94 -7.77
N ARG A 235 13.49 -9.78 -7.19
CA ARG A 235 12.92 -10.70 -6.21
C ARG A 235 12.50 -11.99 -6.91
N ASP A 236 12.63 -13.12 -6.25
CA ASP A 236 12.14 -14.41 -6.75
C ASP A 236 10.61 -14.47 -6.63
N TRP A 237 9.93 -13.90 -7.59
CA TRP A 237 8.47 -13.78 -7.60
C TRP A 237 7.77 -15.11 -7.80
N ASP A 238 8.36 -16.05 -8.52
CA ASP A 238 7.74 -17.34 -8.83
C ASP A 238 7.64 -18.20 -7.57
N ASN A 239 8.68 -18.21 -6.74
CA ASN A 239 8.66 -18.95 -5.47
C ASN A 239 7.93 -18.21 -4.35
N GLU A 240 7.81 -16.87 -4.41
CA GLU A 240 7.22 -16.10 -3.32
C GLU A 240 5.73 -15.77 -3.49
N LYS A 241 5.18 -15.77 -4.70
CA LYS A 241 3.78 -15.36 -4.95
C LYS A 241 2.78 -16.10 -4.07
N GLU A 242 2.89 -17.42 -3.98
CA GLU A 242 1.97 -18.22 -3.17
C GLU A 242 2.14 -17.93 -1.67
N LEU A 243 3.35 -17.70 -1.21
CA LEU A 243 3.63 -17.31 0.16
C LEU A 243 3.06 -15.92 0.46
N LEU A 244 3.23 -14.97 -0.44
CA LEU A 244 2.71 -13.62 -0.32
C LEU A 244 1.18 -13.58 -0.32
N LYS A 245 0.51 -14.39 -1.14
CA LYS A 245 -0.94 -14.56 -1.10
C LYS A 245 -1.42 -15.03 0.28
N GLN A 246 -0.72 -16.01 0.88
CA GLN A 246 -1.08 -16.50 2.21
C GLN A 246 -0.92 -15.44 3.32
N TYR A 247 0.06 -14.55 3.22
CA TYR A 247 0.29 -13.49 4.19
C TYR A 247 -0.59 -12.25 3.97
N LYS A 248 -0.87 -11.90 2.72
CA LYS A 248 -1.58 -10.67 2.36
C LYS A 248 -3.09 -10.83 2.27
N ILE A 249 -3.58 -12.02 1.97
CA ILE A 249 -5.02 -12.30 1.91
C ILE A 249 -5.41 -13.09 3.15
N ILE A 250 -6.13 -12.45 4.05
CA ILE A 250 -6.70 -13.15 5.19
C ILE A 250 -7.91 -13.92 4.70
N LYS A 251 -7.73 -15.21 4.52
CA LYS A 251 -8.84 -16.15 4.31
C LYS A 251 -9.51 -16.39 5.66
N LEU A 252 -10.77 -15.94 5.78
CA LEU A 252 -11.64 -16.29 6.91
C LEU A 252 -12.04 -17.77 6.87
#